data_d93b5d184fe04441faf6bd1fc49ede0d
#
_entry.id   d93b5d184fe04441faf6bd1fc49ede0d
#
_cell.length_a   1.000
_cell.length_b   1.000
_cell.length_c   1.000
_cell.angle_alpha   90.00
_cell.angle_beta   90.00
_cell.angle_gamma   90.00
#
_symmetry.space_group_name_H-M   'P 1'
#
loop_
_entity.id
_entity.type
_entity.pdbx_description
1 polymer ?
#
loop_
_entity_poly.entity_id
_entity_poly.type
_entity_poly.pdbx_seq_one_letter_code
_entity_poly.pdbx_strand_id
1 'polypeptide(L)'
;MQNYEKFLLTLQSETKHSTQNNIDIVMRKKIVAGNWKMNTTLAEGVGLAKDVNEALSTRTPNCDVVICVPFTHLASVAAVIDSKKLGLGAENCADHVKGAYTGEVSAPMVASTGATYVILGHSERRQYYGETSETLKTKVNLALENNLTPIFCIGEVLEQREDGSYLNVVKKQIEEALFELSAEDFGKLILAYEPVWAIGTGKTATDDQAQEMHAFIRGVIADKYGKQVAEDCSILYGGSCKPSNAKALFAKPDVDGGLIGGASLAAADFMGIVDAWN
;
A
#
# COMPACT_ATOMS: atom_id res chain seq x y z
N MET A 1 -9.76 -66.00 5.79
CA MET A 1 -8.77 -65.14 6.48
C MET A 1 -7.87 -64.36 5.52
N GLN A 2 -7.37 -64.91 4.42
CA GLN A 2 -6.50 -64.19 3.45
C GLN A 2 -7.10 -63.00 2.74
N ASN A 3 -8.43 -62.94 2.56
CA ASN A 3 -9.08 -61.78 1.88
C ASN A 3 -9.29 -60.57 2.80
N TYR A 4 -9.27 -60.75 4.12
CA TYR A 4 -9.46 -59.68 5.08
C TYR A 4 -8.13 -58.86 5.30
N GLU A 5 -7.00 -59.59 5.27
CA GLU A 5 -5.70 -58.94 5.35
C GLU A 5 -5.34 -58.12 4.10
N LYS A 6 -5.74 -58.59 2.93
CA LYS A 6 -5.59 -57.80 1.67
C LYS A 6 -6.41 -56.50 1.67
N PHE A 7 -7.64 -56.54 2.21
CA PHE A 7 -8.49 -55.37 2.33
C PHE A 7 -7.94 -54.32 3.30
N LEU A 8 -7.37 -54.79 4.44
CA LEU A 8 -6.70 -53.90 5.41
C LEU A 8 -5.40 -53.27 4.88
N LEU A 9 -4.63 -53.99 4.07
CA LEU A 9 -3.45 -53.45 3.41
C LEU A 9 -3.77 -52.42 2.34
N THR A 10 -4.89 -52.56 1.64
CA THR A 10 -5.36 -51.57 0.65
C THR A 10 -5.84 -50.30 1.34
N LEU A 11 -6.56 -50.41 2.45
CA LEU A 11 -6.97 -49.25 3.25
C LEU A 11 -5.77 -48.50 3.91
N GLN A 12 -4.71 -49.22 4.26
CA GLN A 12 -3.48 -48.59 4.80
C GLN A 12 -2.62 -47.94 3.69
N SER A 13 -2.75 -48.32 2.43
CA SER A 13 -2.06 -47.69 1.32
C SER A 13 -2.78 -46.43 0.82
N GLU A 14 -4.10 -46.36 0.94
CA GLU A 14 -4.89 -45.18 0.58
C GLU A 14 -4.79 -44.04 1.61
N THR A 15 -4.44 -44.35 2.87
CA THR A 15 -4.23 -43.34 3.92
C THR A 15 -2.84 -42.71 3.92
N LYS A 16 -1.91 -43.12 3.05
CA LYS A 16 -0.56 -42.54 2.94
C LYS A 16 -0.37 -41.55 1.78
N HIS A 17 -1.40 -41.23 1.04
CA HIS A 17 -1.39 -40.20 0.00
C HIS A 17 -2.37 -39.06 0.29
N SER A 18 -2.58 -38.71 1.57
CA SER A 18 -2.99 -37.36 1.85
C SER A 18 -1.71 -36.49 1.67
N THR A 19 -1.46 -36.07 0.46
CA THR A 19 -0.65 -34.89 0.21
C THR A 19 -1.20 -33.81 1.14
N GLN A 20 -0.48 -33.57 2.19
CA GLN A 20 -0.60 -32.37 3.00
C GLN A 20 -0.32 -31.24 2.00
N ASN A 21 -1.37 -30.74 1.35
CA ASN A 21 -1.34 -29.44 0.72
C ASN A 21 -1.06 -28.49 1.89
N ASN A 22 0.21 -28.24 2.18
CA ASN A 22 0.62 -27.01 2.78
C ASN A 22 0.16 -25.95 1.79
N ILE A 23 -1.07 -25.50 1.96
CA ILE A 23 -1.45 -24.16 1.53
C ILE A 23 -0.56 -23.31 2.42
N ASP A 24 0.58 -22.88 1.88
CA ASP A 24 1.29 -21.75 2.43
C ASP A 24 0.24 -20.64 2.44
N ILE A 25 -0.31 -20.38 3.63
CA ILE A 25 -1.15 -19.22 3.84
C ILE A 25 -0.19 -18.06 3.68
N VAL A 26 -0.05 -17.57 2.45
CA VAL A 26 0.64 -16.32 2.18
C VAL A 26 -0.18 -15.25 2.88
N MET A 27 0.28 -14.88 4.07
CA MET A 27 -0.35 -13.79 4.80
C MET A 27 -0.01 -12.49 4.05
N ARG A 28 -1.04 -11.71 3.73
CA ARG A 28 -0.87 -10.37 3.15
C ARG A 28 0.17 -9.58 3.93
N LYS A 29 1.01 -8.85 3.21
CA LYS A 29 1.97 -7.95 3.86
C LYS A 29 1.21 -6.85 4.59
N LYS A 30 1.50 -6.70 5.87
CA LYS A 30 1.05 -5.57 6.67
C LYS A 30 2.01 -4.42 6.45
N ILE A 31 1.51 -3.22 6.15
CA ILE A 31 2.36 -2.09 5.78
C ILE A 31 1.87 -0.82 6.46
N VAL A 32 2.79 -0.08 7.06
CA VAL A 32 2.55 1.29 7.55
C VAL A 32 3.46 2.23 6.77
N ALA A 33 2.86 2.99 5.84
CA ALA A 33 3.57 3.92 4.98
C ALA A 33 3.26 5.37 5.39
N GLY A 34 4.29 6.16 5.68
CA GLY A 34 4.17 7.60 5.92
C GLY A 34 4.15 8.36 4.60
N ASN A 35 3.17 9.22 4.40
CA ASN A 35 3.14 10.21 3.33
C ASN A 35 3.41 11.59 3.95
N TRP A 36 4.62 12.11 3.79
CA TRP A 36 5.02 13.39 4.40
C TRP A 36 4.39 14.58 3.71
N LYS A 37 3.93 14.39 2.48
CA LYS A 37 3.37 15.46 1.64
C LYS A 37 4.39 16.61 1.49
N MET A 38 3.91 17.83 1.24
CA MET A 38 4.75 19.02 1.10
C MET A 38 5.09 19.59 2.49
N ASN A 39 5.86 18.83 3.28
CA ASN A 39 6.30 19.24 4.61
C ASN A 39 7.81 19.03 4.78
N THR A 40 8.38 19.69 5.79
CA THR A 40 9.76 19.65 6.21
C THR A 40 10.75 20.28 5.22
N THR A 41 11.70 21.03 5.76
CA THR A 41 12.93 21.37 5.05
C THR A 41 13.83 20.14 4.97
N LEU A 42 14.88 20.18 4.15
CA LEU A 42 15.79 19.04 4.00
C LEU A 42 16.40 18.61 5.35
N ALA A 43 16.83 19.57 6.17
CA ALA A 43 17.44 19.27 7.47
C ALA A 43 16.45 18.63 8.45
N GLU A 44 15.21 19.14 8.51
CA GLU A 44 14.15 18.59 9.35
C GLU A 44 13.74 17.18 8.88
N GLY A 45 13.60 16.97 7.56
CA GLY A 45 13.23 15.67 7.01
C GLY A 45 14.31 14.60 7.22
N VAL A 46 15.58 14.94 7.06
CA VAL A 46 16.69 14.02 7.38
C VAL A 46 16.72 13.72 8.89
N GLY A 47 16.43 14.70 9.75
CA GLY A 47 16.30 14.49 11.20
C GLY A 47 15.18 13.51 11.52
N LEU A 48 13.97 13.75 10.99
CA LEU A 48 12.82 12.87 11.19
C LEU A 48 13.07 11.44 10.69
N ALA A 49 13.71 11.28 9.51
CA ALA A 49 14.05 9.96 8.99
C ALA A 49 15.01 9.21 9.92
N LYS A 50 16.00 9.89 10.51
CA LYS A 50 16.91 9.31 11.51
C LYS A 50 16.16 8.87 12.76
N ASP A 51 15.25 9.70 13.27
CA ASP A 51 14.47 9.39 14.47
C ASP A 51 13.61 8.14 14.27
N VAL A 52 12.95 8.02 13.10
CA VAL A 52 12.18 6.82 12.75
C VAL A 52 13.09 5.60 12.60
N ASN A 53 14.22 5.74 11.91
CA ASN A 53 15.18 4.65 11.70
C ASN A 53 15.81 4.18 13.04
N GLU A 54 16.14 5.10 13.95
CA GLU A 54 16.62 4.76 15.28
C GLU A 54 15.55 4.04 16.10
N ALA A 55 14.31 4.50 16.08
CA ALA A 55 13.21 3.84 16.74
C ALA A 55 13.00 2.40 16.24
N LEU A 56 13.21 2.14 14.95
CA LEU A 56 13.16 0.80 14.36
C LEU A 56 14.37 -0.06 14.72
N SER A 57 15.50 0.52 15.13
CA SER A 57 16.70 -0.24 15.49
C SER A 57 16.49 -1.10 16.74
N THR A 58 15.60 -0.69 17.62
CA THR A 58 15.27 -1.34 18.90
C THR A 58 13.95 -2.10 18.88
N ARG A 59 13.29 -2.19 17.73
CA ARG A 59 11.98 -2.83 17.55
C ARG A 59 12.01 -3.85 16.42
N THR A 60 11.10 -4.82 16.51
CA THR A 60 10.81 -5.77 15.44
C THR A 60 9.32 -5.67 15.15
N PRO A 61 8.90 -4.71 14.29
CA PRO A 61 7.49 -4.55 13.97
C PRO A 61 6.96 -5.76 13.18
N ASN A 62 5.68 -6.09 13.40
CA ASN A 62 4.96 -7.11 12.64
C ASN A 62 4.40 -6.58 11.29
N CYS A 63 5.01 -5.53 10.76
CA CYS A 63 4.67 -4.92 9.47
C CYS A 63 5.89 -4.31 8.79
N ASP A 64 5.81 -4.12 7.48
CA ASP A 64 6.77 -3.31 6.74
C ASP A 64 6.53 -1.82 7.06
N VAL A 65 7.60 -1.08 7.29
CA VAL A 65 7.55 0.36 7.58
C VAL A 65 8.17 1.12 6.42
N VAL A 66 7.44 2.09 5.87
CA VAL A 66 7.86 2.88 4.71
C VAL A 66 7.69 4.36 5.01
N ILE A 67 8.59 5.21 4.52
CA ILE A 67 8.39 6.66 4.49
C ILE A 67 8.47 7.16 3.06
N CYS A 68 7.43 7.88 2.61
CA CYS A 68 7.40 8.56 1.33
C CYS A 68 7.62 10.04 1.58
N VAL A 69 8.69 10.57 0.97
CA VAL A 69 9.24 11.89 1.27
C VAL A 69 9.29 12.76 0.00
N PRO A 70 9.33 14.09 0.13
CA PRO A 70 9.53 15.00 -1.01
C PRO A 70 10.79 14.64 -1.82
N PHE A 71 10.77 14.87 -3.13
CA PHE A 71 11.89 14.57 -4.03
C PHE A 71 13.23 15.14 -3.54
N THR A 72 13.21 16.35 -2.94
CA THR A 72 14.39 17.00 -2.40
C THR A 72 15.06 16.25 -1.27
N HIS A 73 14.39 15.30 -0.63
CA HIS A 73 14.87 14.55 0.53
C HIS A 73 15.43 13.17 0.16
N LEU A 74 15.01 12.58 -0.97
CA LEU A 74 15.21 11.18 -1.29
C LEU A 74 16.66 10.71 -1.12
N ALA A 75 17.61 11.31 -1.84
CA ALA A 75 19.00 10.89 -1.79
C ALA A 75 19.64 11.08 -0.39
N SER A 76 19.28 12.17 0.31
CA SER A 76 19.81 12.46 1.64
C SER A 76 19.21 11.51 2.70
N VAL A 77 17.94 11.16 2.59
CA VAL A 77 17.28 10.18 3.46
C VAL A 77 17.83 8.80 3.21
N ALA A 78 17.98 8.38 1.94
CA ALA A 78 18.58 7.09 1.58
C ALA A 78 19.98 6.88 2.22
N ALA A 79 20.76 7.95 2.34
CA ALA A 79 22.10 7.90 2.93
C ALA A 79 22.12 7.69 4.45
N VAL A 80 21.00 7.85 5.15
CA VAL A 80 20.96 7.85 6.63
C VAL A 80 20.06 6.79 7.25
N ILE A 81 19.31 6.04 6.44
CA ILE A 81 18.41 4.97 6.91
C ILE A 81 18.98 3.59 6.63
N ASP A 82 18.58 2.60 7.41
CA ASP A 82 18.79 1.18 7.11
C ASP A 82 17.64 0.68 6.22
N SER A 83 17.91 0.55 4.92
CA SER A 83 16.93 0.12 3.93
C SER A 83 16.35 -1.30 4.15
N LYS A 84 16.96 -2.09 5.04
CA LYS A 84 16.42 -3.40 5.45
C LYS A 84 15.30 -3.28 6.47
N LYS A 85 15.19 -2.15 7.15
CA LYS A 85 14.22 -1.91 8.22
C LYS A 85 13.19 -0.83 7.86
N LEU A 86 13.60 0.15 7.05
CA LEU A 86 12.78 1.29 6.68
C LEU A 86 12.81 1.48 5.16
N GLY A 87 11.68 1.21 4.52
CA GLY A 87 11.50 1.46 3.09
C GLY A 87 11.46 2.96 2.78
N LEU A 88 12.02 3.34 1.64
CA LEU A 88 11.99 4.73 1.15
C LEU A 88 11.14 4.83 -0.10
N GLY A 89 10.26 5.81 -0.15
CA GLY A 89 9.40 6.11 -1.29
C GLY A 89 9.42 7.58 -1.69
N ALA A 90 9.05 7.82 -2.95
CA ALA A 90 8.70 9.15 -3.44
C ALA A 90 7.18 9.37 -3.36
N GLU A 91 6.76 10.62 -3.40
CA GLU A 91 5.34 11.03 -3.32
C GLU A 91 4.67 11.13 -4.70
N ASN A 92 5.45 10.96 -5.77
CA ASN A 92 5.02 10.97 -7.17
C ASN A 92 6.18 10.52 -8.08
N CYS A 93 5.89 10.32 -9.38
CA CYS A 93 6.86 10.39 -10.48
C CYS A 93 6.17 10.97 -11.72
N ALA A 94 6.95 11.40 -12.71
CA ALA A 94 6.43 11.86 -14.00
C ALA A 94 5.90 10.68 -14.84
N ASP A 95 5.01 11.00 -15.78
CA ASP A 95 4.50 10.10 -16.82
C ASP A 95 5.41 10.02 -18.06
N HIS A 96 6.65 10.46 -17.92
CA HIS A 96 7.68 10.47 -18.97
C HIS A 96 9.00 9.96 -18.40
N VAL A 97 9.74 9.20 -19.23
CA VAL A 97 11.03 8.63 -18.83
C VAL A 97 12.12 9.69 -18.76
N LYS A 98 12.14 10.61 -19.74
CA LYS A 98 13.14 11.70 -19.88
C LYS A 98 12.70 12.69 -20.95
N GLY A 99 13.28 13.87 -20.97
CA GLY A 99 13.09 14.82 -22.05
C GLY A 99 12.87 16.26 -21.60
N ALA A 100 12.19 17.05 -22.42
CA ALA A 100 11.94 18.47 -22.18
C ALA A 100 10.73 18.68 -21.26
N TYR A 101 10.84 18.22 -20.03
CA TYR A 101 9.80 18.29 -18.99
C TYR A 101 10.38 18.99 -17.76
N THR A 102 10.72 20.27 -17.91
CA THR A 102 11.38 21.08 -16.88
C THR A 102 10.62 21.06 -15.56
N GLY A 103 11.27 20.60 -14.48
CA GLY A 103 10.67 20.52 -13.16
C GLY A 103 10.16 19.13 -12.77
N GLU A 104 9.96 18.22 -13.73
CA GLU A 104 9.51 16.86 -13.47
C GLU A 104 10.64 15.91 -13.03
N VAL A 105 10.26 14.89 -12.25
CA VAL A 105 11.15 13.83 -11.77
C VAL A 105 10.63 12.49 -12.25
N SER A 106 11.39 11.83 -13.12
CA SER A 106 10.97 10.55 -13.72
C SER A 106 11.16 9.35 -12.77
N ALA A 107 10.49 8.23 -13.07
CA ALA A 107 10.63 7.00 -12.30
C ALA A 107 12.10 6.50 -12.22
N PRO A 108 12.92 6.49 -13.32
CA PRO A 108 14.34 6.14 -13.19
C PRO A 108 15.14 7.13 -12.33
N MET A 109 14.80 8.44 -12.32
CA MET A 109 15.43 9.40 -11.40
C MET A 109 15.09 9.06 -9.94
N VAL A 110 13.83 8.75 -9.63
CA VAL A 110 13.40 8.31 -8.31
C VAL A 110 14.16 7.06 -7.88
N ALA A 111 14.16 6.02 -8.69
CA ALA A 111 14.85 4.76 -8.40
C ALA A 111 16.38 4.97 -8.16
N SER A 112 17.00 5.89 -8.90
CA SER A 112 18.45 6.18 -8.77
C SER A 112 18.84 6.78 -7.41
N THR A 113 17.87 7.28 -6.63
CA THR A 113 18.11 7.79 -5.26
C THR A 113 18.19 6.70 -4.21
N GLY A 114 17.83 5.45 -4.54
CA GLY A 114 17.67 4.33 -3.60
C GLY A 114 16.23 4.16 -3.10
N ALA A 115 15.27 4.95 -3.57
CA ALA A 115 13.86 4.74 -3.29
C ALA A 115 13.37 3.46 -3.97
N THR A 116 12.49 2.71 -3.28
CA THR A 116 11.89 1.46 -3.76
C THR A 116 10.37 1.52 -3.84
N TYR A 117 9.76 2.61 -3.36
CA TYR A 117 8.32 2.85 -3.40
C TYR A 117 8.01 4.18 -4.08
N VAL A 118 6.78 4.32 -4.57
CA VAL A 118 6.26 5.59 -5.07
C VAL A 118 4.75 5.67 -4.87
N ILE A 119 4.26 6.77 -4.30
CA ILE A 119 2.82 7.07 -4.21
C ILE A 119 2.36 7.58 -5.57
N LEU A 120 1.27 7.02 -6.11
CA LEU A 120 0.67 7.44 -7.37
C LEU A 120 -0.83 7.65 -7.20
N GLY A 121 -1.37 8.71 -7.81
CA GLY A 121 -2.80 8.99 -7.83
C GLY A 121 -3.38 9.45 -6.50
N HIS A 122 -2.56 9.98 -5.57
CA HIS A 122 -3.07 10.57 -4.33
C HIS A 122 -4.16 11.60 -4.63
N SER A 123 -5.20 11.65 -3.80
CA SER A 123 -6.37 12.51 -4.00
C SER A 123 -6.01 13.98 -4.25
N GLU A 124 -5.02 14.53 -3.55
CA GLU A 124 -4.52 15.89 -3.78
C GLU A 124 -4.00 16.08 -5.21
N ARG A 125 -3.32 15.07 -5.78
CA ARG A 125 -2.80 15.18 -7.15
C ARG A 125 -3.90 15.05 -8.20
N ARG A 126 -4.89 14.20 -7.96
CA ARG A 126 -6.08 14.15 -8.82
C ARG A 126 -6.84 15.48 -8.81
N GLN A 127 -6.99 16.07 -7.63
CA GLN A 127 -7.76 17.30 -7.43
C GLN A 127 -7.03 18.57 -7.90
N TYR A 128 -5.76 18.72 -7.51
CA TYR A 128 -5.03 20.00 -7.71
C TYR A 128 -4.16 20.00 -8.96
N TYR A 129 -3.74 18.84 -9.45
CA TYR A 129 -2.82 18.70 -10.58
C TYR A 129 -3.45 17.98 -11.77
N GLY A 130 -4.73 17.61 -11.69
CA GLY A 130 -5.48 17.04 -12.80
C GLY A 130 -5.00 15.66 -13.24
N GLU A 131 -4.44 14.85 -12.33
CA GLU A 131 -4.03 13.47 -12.66
C GLU A 131 -5.25 12.63 -13.03
N THR A 132 -5.23 12.07 -14.23
CA THR A 132 -6.28 11.21 -14.79
C THR A 132 -5.89 9.73 -14.69
N SER A 133 -6.85 8.83 -14.86
CA SER A 133 -6.58 7.39 -14.91
C SER A 133 -5.57 7.03 -16.01
N GLU A 134 -5.62 7.70 -17.18
CA GLU A 134 -4.69 7.48 -18.29
C GLU A 134 -3.25 7.88 -17.92
N THR A 135 -3.09 9.08 -17.33
CA THR A 135 -1.79 9.54 -16.84
C THR A 135 -1.24 8.59 -15.77
N LEU A 136 -2.10 8.15 -14.87
CA LEU A 136 -1.72 7.26 -13.77
C LEU A 136 -1.36 5.85 -14.25
N LYS A 137 -2.06 5.32 -15.24
CA LYS A 137 -1.71 4.07 -15.92
C LYS A 137 -0.29 4.13 -16.47
N THR A 138 0.08 5.21 -17.14
CA THR A 138 1.45 5.43 -17.64
C THR A 138 2.46 5.46 -16.51
N LYS A 139 2.18 6.20 -15.42
CA LYS A 139 3.07 6.28 -14.25
C LYS A 139 3.27 4.94 -13.56
N VAL A 140 2.21 4.13 -13.43
CA VAL A 140 2.30 2.79 -12.84
C VAL A 140 3.23 1.90 -13.66
N ASN A 141 3.07 1.86 -14.98
CA ASN A 141 3.94 1.07 -15.85
C ASN A 141 5.40 1.52 -15.72
N LEU A 142 5.67 2.82 -15.77
CA LEU A 142 7.03 3.36 -15.63
C LEU A 142 7.63 3.08 -14.25
N ALA A 143 6.84 3.09 -13.19
CA ALA A 143 7.31 2.73 -11.85
C ALA A 143 7.71 1.25 -11.80
N LEU A 144 6.86 0.34 -12.29
CA LEU A 144 7.13 -1.10 -12.34
C LEU A 144 8.37 -1.42 -13.20
N GLU A 145 8.52 -0.81 -14.37
CA GLU A 145 9.69 -0.95 -15.26
C GLU A 145 11.00 -0.52 -14.58
N ASN A 146 10.92 0.35 -13.57
CA ASN A 146 12.07 0.84 -12.82
C ASN A 146 12.18 0.22 -11.41
N ASN A 147 11.52 -0.93 -11.17
CA ASN A 147 11.54 -1.65 -9.90
C ASN A 147 11.08 -0.82 -8.69
N LEU A 148 10.21 0.15 -8.91
CA LEU A 148 9.50 0.85 -7.85
C LEU A 148 8.20 0.11 -7.55
N THR A 149 7.87 -0.05 -6.28
CA THR A 149 6.56 -0.56 -5.83
C THR A 149 5.57 0.60 -5.77
N PRO A 150 4.55 0.68 -6.65
CA PRO A 150 3.54 1.71 -6.56
C PRO A 150 2.64 1.51 -5.35
N ILE A 151 2.43 2.58 -4.56
CA ILE A 151 1.32 2.71 -3.61
C ILE A 151 0.25 3.51 -4.35
N PHE A 152 -0.71 2.81 -4.94
CA PHE A 152 -1.71 3.41 -5.83
C PHE A 152 -2.94 3.84 -5.05
N CYS A 153 -3.22 5.14 -5.06
CA CYS A 153 -4.30 5.76 -4.30
C CYS A 153 -5.61 5.81 -5.10
N ILE A 154 -6.69 5.42 -4.44
CA ILE A 154 -8.06 5.42 -4.94
C ILE A 154 -8.99 5.92 -3.85
N GLY A 155 -10.09 6.56 -4.23
CA GLY A 155 -11.07 7.01 -3.25
C GLY A 155 -12.09 7.98 -3.83
N GLU A 156 -13.16 8.18 -3.09
CA GLU A 156 -14.30 9.01 -3.44
C GLU A 156 -14.34 10.31 -2.63
N VAL A 157 -14.92 11.35 -3.21
CA VAL A 157 -15.24 12.61 -2.53
C VAL A 157 -16.61 12.53 -1.82
N LEU A 158 -16.90 13.49 -0.94
CA LEU A 158 -18.13 13.49 -0.14
C LEU A 158 -19.39 13.41 -0.99
N GLU A 159 -19.47 14.20 -2.07
CA GLU A 159 -20.61 14.20 -2.98
C GLU A 159 -20.91 12.80 -3.54
N GLN A 160 -19.86 12.07 -3.95
CA GLN A 160 -19.98 10.70 -4.48
C GLN A 160 -20.36 9.69 -3.38
N ARG A 161 -19.98 9.96 -2.13
CA ARG A 161 -20.40 9.13 -1.00
C ARG A 161 -21.90 9.35 -0.69
N GLU A 162 -22.38 10.61 -0.74
CA GLU A 162 -23.74 10.98 -0.44
C GLU A 162 -24.74 10.58 -1.52
N ASP A 163 -24.34 10.64 -2.80
CA ASP A 163 -25.20 10.23 -3.92
C ASP A 163 -25.19 8.72 -4.19
N GLY A 164 -24.36 7.95 -3.46
CA GLY A 164 -24.26 6.51 -3.55
C GLY A 164 -23.40 5.99 -4.70
N SER A 165 -22.72 6.86 -5.48
CA SER A 165 -21.88 6.46 -6.62
C SER A 165 -20.47 5.97 -6.22
N TYR A 166 -20.09 6.09 -4.95
CA TYR A 166 -18.75 5.83 -4.43
C TYR A 166 -18.14 4.49 -4.83
N LEU A 167 -18.92 3.40 -4.81
CA LEU A 167 -18.45 2.09 -5.22
C LEU A 167 -18.05 2.08 -6.71
N ASN A 168 -18.89 2.66 -7.56
CA ASN A 168 -18.63 2.75 -9.00
C ASN A 168 -17.41 3.63 -9.29
N VAL A 169 -17.24 4.73 -8.56
CA VAL A 169 -16.10 5.63 -8.69
C VAL A 169 -14.79 4.90 -8.36
N VAL A 170 -14.73 4.22 -7.21
CA VAL A 170 -13.53 3.48 -6.78
C VAL A 170 -13.24 2.32 -7.73
N LYS A 171 -14.27 1.56 -8.14
CA LYS A 171 -14.13 0.49 -9.13
C LYS A 171 -13.55 1.03 -10.45
N LYS A 172 -14.09 2.13 -10.97
CA LYS A 172 -13.64 2.76 -12.21
C LYS A 172 -12.19 3.23 -12.14
N GLN A 173 -11.76 3.82 -11.02
CA GLN A 173 -10.37 4.22 -10.80
C GLN A 173 -9.40 3.04 -10.89
N ILE A 174 -9.79 1.88 -10.35
CA ILE A 174 -8.99 0.63 -10.43
C ILE A 174 -8.99 0.10 -11.87
N GLU A 175 -10.14 -0.05 -12.48
CA GLU A 175 -10.31 -0.62 -13.81
C GLU A 175 -9.54 0.15 -14.88
N GLU A 176 -9.71 1.46 -14.92
CA GLU A 176 -9.13 2.32 -15.96
C GLU A 176 -7.60 2.42 -15.85
N ALA A 177 -7.06 2.42 -14.63
CA ALA A 177 -5.63 2.61 -14.44
C ALA A 177 -4.83 1.29 -14.36
N LEU A 178 -5.44 0.20 -13.88
CA LEU A 178 -4.67 -0.98 -13.47
C LEU A 178 -5.05 -2.27 -14.21
N PHE A 179 -6.26 -2.39 -14.81
CA PHE A 179 -6.75 -3.69 -15.32
C PHE A 179 -6.15 -4.11 -16.67
N GLU A 180 -5.24 -3.33 -17.22
CA GLU A 180 -4.39 -3.76 -18.33
C GLU A 180 -3.08 -4.42 -17.88
N LEU A 181 -2.76 -4.36 -16.59
CA LEU A 181 -1.60 -5.05 -16.03
C LEU A 181 -1.79 -6.57 -16.08
N SER A 182 -0.68 -7.30 -16.17
CA SER A 182 -0.68 -8.73 -15.91
C SER A 182 -0.99 -9.01 -14.43
N ALA A 183 -1.43 -10.24 -14.10
CA ALA A 183 -1.62 -10.63 -12.70
C ALA A 183 -0.31 -10.54 -11.89
N GLU A 184 0.83 -10.85 -12.51
CA GLU A 184 2.15 -10.73 -11.90
C GLU A 184 2.50 -9.27 -11.59
N ASP A 185 2.28 -8.34 -12.52
CA ASP A 185 2.57 -6.92 -12.31
C ASP A 185 1.61 -6.28 -11.33
N PHE A 186 0.32 -6.66 -11.38
CA PHE A 186 -0.66 -6.23 -10.39
C PHE A 186 -0.28 -6.68 -8.97
N GLY A 187 0.25 -7.89 -8.81
CA GLY A 187 0.73 -8.42 -7.53
C GLY A 187 1.91 -7.65 -6.92
N LYS A 188 2.56 -6.77 -7.68
CA LYS A 188 3.64 -5.88 -7.19
C LYS A 188 3.12 -4.57 -6.61
N LEU A 189 1.82 -4.27 -6.76
CA LEU A 189 1.20 -3.04 -6.30
C LEU A 189 0.77 -3.14 -4.84
N ILE A 190 0.69 -1.98 -4.21
CA ILE A 190 -0.03 -1.75 -2.96
C ILE A 190 -1.16 -0.77 -3.30
N LEU A 191 -2.39 -1.04 -2.86
CA LEU A 191 -3.48 -0.09 -2.98
C LEU A 191 -3.62 0.73 -1.70
N ALA A 192 -4.04 1.99 -1.81
CA ALA A 192 -4.37 2.83 -0.68
C ALA A 192 -5.78 3.43 -0.90
N TYR A 193 -6.72 3.07 -0.04
CA TYR A 193 -8.06 3.63 -0.08
C TYR A 193 -8.13 4.93 0.72
N GLU A 194 -8.46 6.00 0.04
CA GLU A 194 -8.61 7.35 0.60
C GLU A 194 -10.09 7.73 0.66
N PRO A 195 -10.75 7.71 1.84
CA PRO A 195 -12.02 8.42 2.00
C PRO A 195 -11.75 9.93 1.95
N VAL A 196 -11.75 10.53 0.73
CA VAL A 196 -11.30 11.92 0.52
C VAL A 196 -12.06 12.91 1.39
N TRP A 197 -13.35 12.62 1.64
CA TRP A 197 -14.22 13.37 2.53
C TRP A 197 -13.80 13.37 4.01
N ALA A 198 -12.89 12.45 4.39
CA ALA A 198 -12.35 12.33 5.75
C ALA A 198 -10.88 12.78 5.86
N ILE A 199 -10.28 13.28 4.76
CA ILE A 199 -8.88 13.73 4.76
C ILE A 199 -8.82 15.23 5.06
N GLY A 200 -8.20 15.62 6.18
CA GLY A 200 -8.00 17.03 6.54
C GLY A 200 -9.26 17.80 6.93
N THR A 201 -10.42 17.13 7.01
CA THR A 201 -11.72 17.76 7.29
C THR A 201 -12.12 17.71 8.77
N GLY A 202 -11.36 16.99 9.60
CA GLY A 202 -11.73 16.67 10.96
C GLY A 202 -12.75 15.52 11.08
N LYS A 203 -13.34 15.06 9.98
CA LYS A 203 -14.15 13.84 9.94
C LYS A 203 -13.23 12.63 9.86
N THR A 204 -13.68 11.49 10.36
CA THR A 204 -12.97 10.21 10.27
C THR A 204 -13.97 9.16 9.83
N ALA A 205 -13.62 8.36 8.82
CA ALA A 205 -14.41 7.19 8.52
C ALA A 205 -14.38 6.23 9.71
N THR A 206 -15.50 5.57 9.99
CA THR A 206 -15.51 4.51 10.99
C THR A 206 -14.67 3.33 10.50
N ASP A 207 -14.22 2.50 11.42
CA ASP A 207 -13.50 1.27 11.07
C ASP A 207 -14.37 0.28 10.26
N ASP A 208 -15.70 0.29 10.46
CA ASP A 208 -16.65 -0.49 9.64
C ASP A 208 -16.80 0.08 8.22
N GLN A 209 -16.79 1.40 8.05
CA GLN A 209 -16.77 2.03 6.71
C GLN A 209 -15.46 1.73 5.97
N ALA A 210 -14.33 1.74 6.68
CA ALA A 210 -13.05 1.33 6.11
C ALA A 210 -13.11 -0.14 5.67
N GLN A 211 -13.61 -1.04 6.52
CA GLN A 211 -13.77 -2.45 6.21
C GLN A 211 -14.66 -2.69 4.99
N GLU A 212 -15.83 -2.03 4.92
CA GLU A 212 -16.74 -2.12 3.77
C GLU A 212 -16.02 -1.84 2.45
N MET A 213 -15.28 -0.74 2.40
CA MET A 213 -14.57 -0.34 1.18
C MET A 213 -13.39 -1.24 0.85
N HIS A 214 -12.62 -1.66 1.84
CA HIS A 214 -11.50 -2.57 1.64
C HIS A 214 -11.97 -3.94 1.13
N ALA A 215 -13.05 -4.49 1.70
CA ALA A 215 -13.67 -5.73 1.22
C ALA A 215 -14.20 -5.58 -0.21
N PHE A 216 -14.84 -4.45 -0.52
CA PHE A 216 -15.31 -4.16 -1.88
C PHE A 216 -14.15 -4.11 -2.89
N ILE A 217 -13.08 -3.36 -2.57
CA ILE A 217 -11.88 -3.25 -3.41
C ILE A 217 -11.27 -4.63 -3.66
N ARG A 218 -11.16 -5.45 -2.63
CA ARG A 218 -10.66 -6.83 -2.73
C ARG A 218 -11.55 -7.69 -3.62
N GLY A 219 -12.86 -7.54 -3.53
CA GLY A 219 -13.82 -8.18 -4.44
C GLY A 219 -13.59 -7.79 -5.90
N VAL A 220 -13.40 -6.49 -6.19
CA VAL A 220 -13.11 -5.98 -7.55
C VAL A 220 -11.81 -6.59 -8.12
N ILE A 221 -10.78 -6.74 -7.29
CA ILE A 221 -9.53 -7.40 -7.69
C ILE A 221 -9.77 -8.90 -7.97
N ALA A 222 -10.52 -9.56 -7.09
CA ALA A 222 -10.82 -10.99 -7.23
C ALA A 222 -11.61 -11.30 -8.51
N ASP A 223 -12.55 -10.45 -8.89
CA ASP A 223 -13.33 -10.58 -10.12
C ASP A 223 -12.45 -10.51 -11.38
N LYS A 224 -11.38 -9.75 -11.36
CA LYS A 224 -10.46 -9.59 -12.50
C LYS A 224 -9.34 -10.62 -12.53
N TYR A 225 -8.66 -10.79 -11.41
CA TYR A 225 -7.38 -11.53 -11.33
C TYR A 225 -7.50 -12.86 -10.56
N GLY A 226 -8.66 -13.14 -9.99
CA GLY A 226 -8.89 -14.32 -9.16
C GLY A 226 -8.57 -14.08 -7.67
N LYS A 227 -9.09 -15.01 -6.85
CA LYS A 227 -9.05 -14.88 -5.39
C LYS A 227 -7.61 -14.80 -4.85
N GLN A 228 -6.67 -15.56 -5.41
CA GLN A 228 -5.29 -15.58 -4.88
C GLN A 228 -4.61 -14.21 -5.01
N VAL A 229 -4.69 -13.56 -6.18
CA VAL A 229 -4.11 -12.21 -6.38
C VAL A 229 -4.77 -11.20 -5.46
N ALA A 230 -6.07 -11.29 -5.27
CA ALA A 230 -6.79 -10.41 -4.35
C ALA A 230 -6.39 -10.61 -2.88
N GLU A 231 -6.15 -11.87 -2.48
CA GLU A 231 -5.67 -12.19 -1.13
C GLU A 231 -4.21 -11.80 -0.91
N ASP A 232 -3.38 -11.75 -1.93
CA ASP A 232 -1.97 -11.35 -1.82
C ASP A 232 -1.78 -9.84 -1.88
N CYS A 233 -2.78 -9.08 -2.39
CA CYS A 233 -2.71 -7.63 -2.52
C CYS A 233 -2.93 -6.93 -1.18
N SER A 234 -1.96 -6.10 -0.76
CA SER A 234 -2.10 -5.23 0.41
C SER A 234 -2.95 -4.00 0.08
N ILE A 235 -3.96 -3.73 0.92
CA ILE A 235 -4.85 -2.57 0.80
C ILE A 235 -4.74 -1.74 2.06
N LEU A 236 -4.18 -0.52 1.95
CA LEU A 236 -3.93 0.38 3.05
C LEU A 236 -5.11 1.35 3.24
N TYR A 237 -5.39 1.70 4.47
CA TYR A 237 -6.32 2.78 4.80
C TYR A 237 -5.61 4.14 4.73
N GLY A 238 -6.07 5.02 3.86
CA GLY A 238 -5.48 6.36 3.61
C GLY A 238 -6.23 7.52 4.27
N GLY A 239 -7.24 7.24 5.11
CA GLY A 239 -7.92 8.27 5.88
C GLY A 239 -7.16 8.66 7.16
N SER A 240 -7.83 9.42 8.04
CA SER A 240 -7.23 9.86 9.31
C SER A 240 -6.92 8.69 10.24
N CYS A 241 -5.63 8.39 10.37
CA CYS A 241 -5.11 7.35 11.27
C CYS A 241 -4.15 7.96 12.29
N LYS A 242 -4.32 7.59 13.56
CA LYS A 242 -3.55 8.04 14.72
C LYS A 242 -3.25 6.84 15.62
N PRO A 243 -2.30 6.92 16.55
CA PRO A 243 -2.04 5.84 17.52
C PRO A 243 -3.30 5.35 18.26
N SER A 244 -4.24 6.27 18.52
CA SER A 244 -5.46 5.98 19.28
C SER A 244 -6.52 5.16 18.52
N ASN A 245 -6.54 5.18 17.17
CA ASN A 245 -7.51 4.43 16.36
C ASN A 245 -6.87 3.36 15.44
N ALA A 246 -5.57 3.34 15.30
CA ALA A 246 -4.87 2.41 14.43
C ALA A 246 -5.18 0.95 14.75
N LYS A 247 -5.21 0.58 16.03
CA LYS A 247 -5.48 -0.80 16.45
C LYS A 247 -6.88 -1.29 16.01
N ALA A 248 -7.90 -0.46 16.13
CA ALA A 248 -9.27 -0.79 15.71
C ALA A 248 -9.37 -0.93 14.18
N LEU A 249 -8.72 -0.02 13.44
CA LEU A 249 -8.66 -0.06 11.98
C LEU A 249 -7.94 -1.33 11.49
N PHE A 250 -6.76 -1.62 12.04
CA PHE A 250 -5.92 -2.74 11.61
C PHE A 250 -6.43 -4.11 12.07
N ALA A 251 -7.37 -4.14 13.02
CA ALA A 251 -8.08 -5.37 13.39
C ALA A 251 -9.13 -5.81 12.36
N LYS A 252 -9.45 -4.97 11.38
CA LYS A 252 -10.41 -5.32 10.33
C LYS A 252 -9.79 -6.28 9.32
N PRO A 253 -10.53 -7.32 8.87
CA PRO A 253 -9.97 -8.42 8.09
C PRO A 253 -9.41 -8.02 6.72
N ASP A 254 -9.87 -6.92 6.13
CA ASP A 254 -9.42 -6.49 4.81
C ASP A 254 -8.51 -5.25 4.85
N VAL A 255 -8.22 -4.70 6.03
CA VAL A 255 -7.30 -3.56 6.20
C VAL A 255 -5.89 -4.09 6.49
N ASP A 256 -4.96 -3.89 5.57
CA ASP A 256 -3.60 -4.43 5.65
C ASP A 256 -2.58 -3.39 6.15
N GLY A 257 -3.06 -2.27 6.69
CA GLY A 257 -2.23 -1.19 7.25
C GLY A 257 -2.73 0.19 6.90
N GLY A 258 -1.81 1.16 6.85
CA GLY A 258 -2.19 2.55 6.60
C GLY A 258 -1.21 3.34 5.76
N LEU A 259 -1.74 4.28 4.96
CA LEU A 259 -0.99 5.37 4.35
C LEU A 259 -1.21 6.62 5.21
N ILE A 260 -0.19 6.98 5.99
CA ILE A 260 -0.30 7.89 7.12
C ILE A 260 0.17 9.28 6.72
N GLY A 261 -0.72 10.28 6.78
CA GLY A 261 -0.38 11.68 6.55
C GLY A 261 0.27 12.34 7.78
N GLY A 262 -0.40 13.32 8.38
CA GLY A 262 0.15 14.18 9.43
C GLY A 262 0.82 13.47 10.61
N ALA A 263 0.30 12.32 11.05
CA ALA A 263 0.90 11.55 12.14
C ALA A 263 2.27 10.96 11.77
N SER A 264 2.63 10.87 10.48
CA SER A 264 3.96 10.43 10.05
C SER A 264 5.04 11.53 10.16
N LEU A 265 4.66 12.76 10.47
CA LEU A 265 5.56 13.89 10.67
C LEU A 265 6.12 13.98 12.11
N ALA A 266 5.73 13.05 12.97
CA ALA A 266 6.28 12.89 14.31
C ALA A 266 6.65 11.42 14.52
N ALA A 267 7.93 11.14 14.76
CA ALA A 267 8.42 9.77 14.90
C ALA A 267 7.66 8.98 15.98
N ALA A 268 7.33 9.62 17.11
CA ALA A 268 6.58 8.97 18.20
C ALA A 268 5.17 8.54 17.78
N ASP A 269 4.44 9.41 17.08
CA ASP A 269 3.08 9.10 16.59
C ASP A 269 3.13 8.03 15.50
N PHE A 270 4.07 8.16 14.57
CA PHE A 270 4.23 7.19 13.49
C PHE A 270 4.54 5.79 14.04
N MET A 271 5.48 5.71 14.98
CA MET A 271 5.82 4.44 15.64
C MET A 271 4.67 3.90 16.50
N GLY A 272 3.87 4.77 17.13
CA GLY A 272 2.66 4.36 17.83
C GLY A 272 1.61 3.70 16.91
N ILE A 273 1.55 4.11 15.62
CA ILE A 273 0.73 3.44 14.61
C ILE A 273 1.36 2.11 14.16
N VAL A 274 2.68 2.06 13.98
CA VAL A 274 3.42 0.83 13.66
C VAL A 274 3.19 -0.22 14.76
N ASP A 275 3.26 0.18 16.02
CA ASP A 275 3.07 -0.70 17.18
C ASP A 275 1.62 -1.25 17.30
N ALA A 276 0.66 -0.71 16.56
CA ALA A 276 -0.72 -1.23 16.54
C ALA A 276 -0.84 -2.65 15.94
N TRP A 277 0.20 -3.12 15.24
CA TRP A 277 0.30 -4.49 14.73
C TRP A 277 0.90 -5.51 15.73
N ASN A 278 1.32 -5.05 16.91
CA ASN A 278 1.96 -5.89 17.95
C ASN A 278 0.97 -6.41 18.99
#